data_f69713b3eeb059fcbf8e790b7da0f4b6
#
_entry.id   f69713b3eeb059fcbf8e790b7da0f4b6
#
_cell.length_a   1.000
_cell.length_b   1.000
_cell.length_c   1.000
_cell.angle_alpha   90.00
_cell.angle_beta   90.00
_cell.angle_gamma   90.00
#
_symmetry.space_group_name_H-M   'P 1'
#
loop_
_entity.id
_entity.type
_entity.pdbx_description
1 polymer ?
#
loop_
_entity_poly.entity_id
_entity_poly.type
_entity_poly.pdbx_seq_one_letter_code
_entity_poly.pdbx_strand_id
1 'polypeptide(L)'
;MEMVSYQDFGAAFIDEAVSLGRIEQAVTAVAGDNIEVGPIGVGPGDAASVIAKGSVGAAKAKAAAPEADGTRRFVVSIPVELRLSVKVAGTLHKFEASIVVRLHLAARTAVDPLALVIDITPPQVFDMEVTVRSTGMAARVLGRLGNVDGKIRKEVVGFITERLNAPDAKAATVIDIATHIEAVWKS
;
A
#
# COMPACT_ATOMS: atom_id res chain seq x y z
N MET A 1 -29.41 25.49 9.34
CA MET A 1 -28.60 25.13 8.14
C MET A 1 -27.85 26.41 7.76
N GLU A 2 -26.51 26.38 7.81
CA GLU A 2 -25.66 27.51 7.44
C GLU A 2 -25.43 27.49 5.91
N MET A 3 -25.58 28.64 5.26
CA MET A 3 -25.35 28.81 3.84
C MET A 3 -23.91 29.25 3.62
N VAL A 4 -23.18 28.59 2.73
CA VAL A 4 -21.77 28.86 2.41
C VAL A 4 -21.60 29.16 0.92
N SER A 5 -20.44 29.69 0.53
CA SER A 5 -20.11 29.89 -0.88
C SER A 5 -19.95 28.55 -1.63
N TYR A 6 -20.08 28.57 -2.96
CA TYR A 6 -19.79 27.37 -3.78
C TYR A 6 -18.35 26.88 -3.60
N GLN A 7 -17.41 27.78 -3.39
CA GLN A 7 -16.01 27.43 -3.16
C GLN A 7 -15.85 26.71 -1.82
N ASP A 8 -16.44 27.22 -0.74
CA ASP A 8 -16.39 26.60 0.58
C ASP A 8 -17.12 25.26 0.60
N PHE A 9 -18.27 25.18 -0.09
CA PHE A 9 -18.99 23.93 -0.27
C PHE A 9 -18.13 22.89 -1.01
N GLY A 10 -17.50 23.28 -2.12
CA GLY A 10 -16.62 22.39 -2.88
C GLY A 10 -15.44 21.87 -2.05
N ALA A 11 -14.79 22.75 -1.28
CA ALA A 11 -13.71 22.36 -0.40
C ALA A 11 -14.18 21.38 0.68
N ALA A 12 -15.29 21.67 1.36
CA ALA A 12 -15.87 20.79 2.38
C ALA A 12 -16.32 19.44 1.80
N PHE A 13 -16.90 19.45 0.59
CA PHE A 13 -17.28 18.23 -0.11
C PHE A 13 -16.08 17.33 -0.38
N ILE A 14 -14.98 17.89 -0.89
CA ILE A 14 -13.75 17.13 -1.14
C ILE A 14 -13.17 16.59 0.17
N ASP A 15 -13.09 17.42 1.22
CA ASP A 15 -12.55 17.00 2.51
C ASP A 15 -13.36 15.85 3.13
N GLU A 16 -14.69 15.86 2.97
CA GLU A 16 -15.54 14.74 3.39
C GLU A 16 -15.37 13.51 2.50
N ALA A 17 -15.31 13.70 1.18
CA ALA A 17 -15.20 12.61 0.21
C ALA A 17 -13.88 11.82 0.36
N VAL A 18 -12.77 12.50 0.72
CA VAL A 18 -11.45 11.90 0.93
C VAL A 18 -11.00 11.98 2.39
N SER A 19 -11.94 11.86 3.33
CA SER A 19 -11.60 11.80 4.74
C SER A 19 -10.63 10.66 5.05
N LEU A 20 -9.78 10.83 6.09
CA LEU A 20 -8.76 9.83 6.47
C LEU A 20 -9.35 8.44 6.62
N GLY A 21 -10.51 8.32 7.27
CA GLY A 21 -11.17 7.04 7.46
C GLY A 21 -11.56 6.36 6.15
N ARG A 22 -12.05 7.10 5.16
CA ARG A 22 -12.39 6.55 3.82
C ARG A 22 -11.15 6.13 3.05
N ILE A 23 -10.08 6.92 3.11
CA ILE A 23 -8.79 6.55 2.51
C ILE A 23 -8.22 5.28 3.15
N GLU A 24 -8.21 5.18 4.49
CA GLU A 24 -7.77 3.99 5.22
C GLU A 24 -8.57 2.75 4.82
N GLN A 25 -9.88 2.87 4.76
CA GLN A 25 -10.79 1.78 4.40
C GLN A 25 -10.59 1.33 2.96
N ALA A 26 -10.50 2.27 2.01
CA ALA A 26 -10.28 1.97 0.59
C ALA A 26 -8.92 1.28 0.36
N VAL A 27 -7.85 1.81 0.96
CA VAL A 27 -6.50 1.23 0.83
C VAL A 27 -6.44 -0.15 1.47
N THR A 28 -7.06 -0.35 2.64
CA THR A 28 -7.12 -1.67 3.29
C THR A 28 -7.83 -2.69 2.41
N ALA A 29 -8.95 -2.31 1.80
CA ALA A 29 -9.71 -3.18 0.90
C ALA A 29 -8.90 -3.57 -0.36
N VAL A 30 -8.17 -2.64 -0.95
CA VAL A 30 -7.31 -2.89 -2.12
C VAL A 30 -6.09 -3.74 -1.75
N ALA A 31 -5.47 -3.49 -0.60
CA ALA A 31 -4.29 -4.23 -0.14
C ALA A 31 -4.58 -5.72 0.09
N GLY A 32 -5.81 -6.06 0.51
CA GLY A 32 -6.23 -7.41 0.86
C GLY A 32 -5.66 -7.88 2.19
N ASP A 33 -5.98 -9.12 2.57
CA ASP A 33 -5.63 -9.64 3.89
C ASP A 33 -4.32 -10.43 3.91
N ASN A 34 -3.91 -10.99 2.77
CA ASN A 34 -2.79 -11.92 2.69
C ASN A 34 -1.80 -11.55 1.60
N ILE A 35 -0.55 -11.84 1.87
CA ILE A 35 0.56 -11.71 0.92
C ILE A 35 1.36 -13.01 0.88
N GLU A 36 1.69 -13.46 -0.32
CA GLU A 36 2.63 -14.55 -0.56
C GLU A 36 3.61 -14.12 -1.64
N VAL A 37 4.90 -14.21 -1.33
CA VAL A 37 5.99 -13.80 -2.20
C VAL A 37 7.04 -14.90 -2.25
N GLY A 38 7.52 -15.19 -3.43
CA GLY A 38 8.57 -16.18 -3.66
C GLY A 38 8.08 -17.43 -4.42
N PRO A 39 8.99 -18.40 -4.63
CA PRO A 39 10.32 -18.51 -4.07
C PRO A 39 11.31 -17.47 -4.62
N ILE A 40 12.10 -16.84 -3.74
CA ILE A 40 13.12 -15.84 -4.06
C ILE A 40 14.50 -16.49 -3.87
N GLY A 41 15.36 -16.46 -4.88
CA GLY A 41 16.74 -16.85 -4.73
C GLY A 41 17.54 -15.83 -3.90
N VAL A 42 18.30 -16.28 -2.91
CA VAL A 42 19.13 -15.43 -2.05
C VAL A 42 20.51 -16.03 -1.83
N GLY A 43 21.46 -15.17 -1.49
CA GLY A 43 22.86 -15.57 -1.31
C GLY A 43 23.63 -15.67 -2.63
N PRO A 44 24.95 -15.99 -2.56
CA PRO A 44 25.79 -16.15 -3.75
C PRO A 44 25.26 -17.28 -4.66
N GLY A 45 25.01 -16.95 -5.93
CA GLY A 45 24.48 -17.91 -6.92
C GLY A 45 23.11 -18.47 -6.57
N ASP A 46 22.28 -17.75 -5.82
CA ASP A 46 20.96 -18.18 -5.34
C ASP A 46 21.01 -19.49 -4.54
N ALA A 47 22.08 -19.69 -3.76
CA ALA A 47 22.32 -20.89 -2.97
C ALA A 47 21.25 -21.20 -1.91
N ALA A 48 20.36 -20.24 -1.64
CA ALA A 48 19.20 -20.40 -0.77
C ALA A 48 17.92 -19.89 -1.43
N SER A 49 16.79 -20.39 -0.98
CA SER A 49 15.46 -19.99 -1.43
C SER A 49 14.64 -19.48 -0.26
N VAL A 50 13.94 -18.36 -0.44
CA VAL A 50 13.04 -17.74 0.54
C VAL A 50 11.61 -17.74 0.02
N ILE A 51 10.69 -18.21 0.84
CA ILE A 51 9.25 -17.99 0.66
C ILE A 51 8.75 -17.15 1.82
N ALA A 52 8.07 -16.06 1.51
CA ALA A 52 7.47 -15.17 2.47
C ALA A 52 5.93 -15.27 2.38
N LYS A 53 5.28 -15.57 3.50
CA LYS A 53 3.82 -15.61 3.62
C LYS A 53 3.41 -14.78 4.82
N GLY A 54 2.34 -14.03 4.71
CA GLY A 54 1.91 -13.21 5.82
C GLY A 54 0.57 -12.54 5.65
N SER A 55 0.30 -11.63 6.57
CA SER A 55 -0.92 -10.84 6.61
C SER A 55 -0.63 -9.37 6.45
N VAL A 56 -1.55 -8.69 5.80
CA VAL A 56 -1.59 -7.25 5.66
C VAL A 56 -2.50 -6.68 6.74
N GLY A 57 -2.01 -5.74 7.52
CA GLY A 57 -2.79 -5.09 8.56
C GLY A 57 -3.54 -3.86 8.04
N ALA A 58 -4.37 -3.28 8.90
CA ALA A 58 -5.16 -2.10 8.56
C ALA A 58 -4.27 -0.90 8.20
N ALA A 59 -4.58 -0.26 7.08
CA ALA A 59 -3.92 0.96 6.64
C ALA A 59 -4.16 2.12 7.62
N LYS A 60 -3.17 3.00 7.76
CA LYS A 60 -3.24 4.23 8.54
C LYS A 60 -2.85 5.43 7.70
N ALA A 61 -3.76 6.37 7.52
CA ALA A 61 -3.57 7.55 6.69
C ALA A 61 -3.23 8.78 7.54
N LYS A 62 -2.37 9.63 6.98
CA LYS A 62 -2.10 10.98 7.50
C LYS A 62 -2.22 11.97 6.35
N ALA A 63 -2.90 13.08 6.59
CA ALA A 63 -2.92 14.18 5.64
C ALA A 63 -1.53 14.82 5.57
N ALA A 64 -1.08 15.11 4.35
CA ALA A 64 0.07 15.97 4.08
C ALA A 64 -0.41 17.38 3.72
N ALA A 65 0.51 18.34 3.63
CA ALA A 65 0.16 19.68 3.20
C ALA A 65 -0.49 19.65 1.80
N PRO A 66 -1.65 20.33 1.61
CA PRO A 66 -2.28 20.43 0.30
C PRO A 66 -1.40 21.21 -0.67
N GLU A 67 -1.54 20.95 -1.96
CA GLU A 67 -0.90 21.77 -3.00
C GLU A 67 -1.65 23.08 -3.21
N ALA A 68 -0.97 24.02 -3.88
CA ALA A 68 -1.55 25.33 -4.18
C ALA A 68 -2.78 25.26 -5.11
N ASP A 69 -2.90 24.19 -5.91
CA ASP A 69 -4.03 23.90 -6.79
C ASP A 69 -5.23 23.22 -6.09
N GLY A 70 -5.14 23.02 -4.76
CA GLY A 70 -6.17 22.37 -3.97
C GLY A 70 -6.09 20.84 -3.92
N THR A 71 -5.09 20.21 -4.58
CA THR A 71 -4.86 18.77 -4.49
C THR A 71 -4.63 18.35 -3.05
N ARG A 72 -5.42 17.38 -2.56
CA ARG A 72 -5.26 16.81 -1.22
C ARG A 72 -4.28 15.64 -1.27
N ARG A 73 -3.27 15.67 -0.40
CA ARG A 73 -2.25 14.64 -0.33
C ARG A 73 -2.31 13.85 0.97
N PHE A 74 -1.99 12.56 0.85
CA PHE A 74 -1.98 11.63 1.98
C PHE A 74 -0.74 10.75 1.94
N VAL A 75 -0.25 10.40 3.12
CA VAL A 75 0.72 9.32 3.31
C VAL A 75 0.01 8.20 4.05
N VAL A 76 -0.06 7.03 3.44
CA VAL A 76 -0.71 5.86 4.00
C VAL A 76 0.33 4.83 4.37
N SER A 77 0.33 4.39 5.62
CA SER A 77 1.21 3.35 6.14
C SER A 77 0.44 2.04 6.26
N ILE A 78 0.97 0.97 5.66
CA ILE A 78 0.37 -0.36 5.67
C ILE A 78 1.34 -1.30 6.39
N PRO A 79 0.99 -1.84 7.57
CA PRO A 79 1.80 -2.83 8.25
C PRO A 79 1.60 -4.20 7.62
N VAL A 80 2.70 -4.93 7.44
CA VAL A 80 2.71 -6.29 6.89
C VAL A 80 3.56 -7.17 7.79
N GLU A 81 3.00 -8.29 8.26
CA GLU A 81 3.72 -9.28 9.04
C GLU A 81 3.98 -10.52 8.19
N LEU A 82 5.25 -10.89 8.05
CA LEU A 82 5.69 -12.00 7.22
C LEU A 82 6.33 -13.11 8.04
N ARG A 83 6.02 -14.35 7.66
CA ARG A 83 6.77 -15.55 8.04
C ARG A 83 7.65 -15.96 6.87
N LEU A 84 8.95 -15.94 7.08
CA LEU A 84 9.94 -16.29 6.07
C LEU A 84 10.36 -17.73 6.27
N SER A 85 10.28 -18.54 5.22
CA SER A 85 10.80 -19.91 5.15
C SER A 85 12.03 -19.88 4.25
N VAL A 86 13.21 -20.00 4.85
CA VAL A 86 14.51 -19.96 4.14
C VAL A 86 15.08 -21.37 4.07
N LYS A 87 15.23 -21.89 2.85
CA LYS A 87 15.84 -23.20 2.60
C LYS A 87 17.28 -23.03 2.16
N VAL A 88 18.23 -23.55 2.95
CA VAL A 88 19.67 -23.52 2.68
C VAL A 88 20.22 -24.93 2.73
N ALA A 89 20.84 -25.42 1.66
CA ALA A 89 21.43 -26.77 1.56
C ALA A 89 20.49 -27.88 2.08
N GLY A 90 19.19 -27.78 1.74
CA GLY A 90 18.18 -28.74 2.17
C GLY A 90 17.56 -28.50 3.55
N THR A 91 18.14 -27.65 4.38
CA THR A 91 17.66 -27.32 5.73
C THR A 91 16.72 -26.11 5.68
N LEU A 92 15.56 -26.21 6.37
CA LEU A 92 14.57 -25.15 6.46
C LEU A 92 14.74 -24.35 7.74
N HIS A 93 14.88 -23.02 7.59
CA HIS A 93 14.93 -22.07 8.70
C HIS A 93 13.72 -21.13 8.62
N LYS A 94 13.12 -20.83 9.77
CA LYS A 94 11.95 -19.94 9.88
C LYS A 94 12.36 -18.63 10.55
N PHE A 95 11.82 -17.53 10.02
CA PHE A 95 12.03 -16.17 10.55
C PHE A 95 10.73 -15.40 10.51
N GLU A 96 10.68 -14.31 11.25
CA GLU A 96 9.59 -13.34 11.21
C GLU A 96 10.13 -12.01 10.71
N ALA A 97 9.36 -11.33 9.88
CA ALA A 97 9.68 -9.99 9.42
C ALA A 97 8.44 -9.11 9.51
N SER A 98 8.64 -7.91 10.04
CA SER A 98 7.63 -6.85 10.03
C SER A 98 8.03 -5.81 8.99
N ILE A 99 7.10 -5.43 8.13
CA ILE A 99 7.30 -4.42 7.10
C ILE A 99 6.26 -3.32 7.28
N VAL A 100 6.68 -2.07 7.18
CA VAL A 100 5.77 -0.94 7.03
C VAL A 100 5.99 -0.35 5.64
N VAL A 101 4.94 -0.41 4.81
CA VAL A 101 4.94 0.16 3.47
C VAL A 101 4.28 1.52 3.52
N ARG A 102 4.93 2.56 2.94
CA ARG A 102 4.34 3.89 2.78
C ARG A 102 3.91 4.11 1.34
N LEU A 103 2.63 4.49 1.15
CA LEU A 103 2.08 4.91 -0.12
C LEU A 103 1.81 6.41 -0.09
N HIS A 104 2.10 7.08 -1.19
CA HIS A 104 1.77 8.49 -1.40
C HIS A 104 0.56 8.59 -2.31
N LEU A 105 -0.50 9.25 -1.83
CA LEU A 105 -1.74 9.43 -2.55
C LEU A 105 -2.00 10.92 -2.81
N ALA A 106 -2.59 11.23 -3.96
CA ALA A 106 -3.07 12.56 -4.31
C ALA A 106 -4.52 12.46 -4.77
N ALA A 107 -5.43 13.20 -4.14
CA ALA A 107 -6.83 13.28 -4.56
C ALA A 107 -7.03 14.55 -5.37
N ARG A 108 -7.50 14.38 -6.62
CA ARG A 108 -7.75 15.42 -7.61
C ARG A 108 -9.18 15.38 -8.08
N THR A 109 -9.67 16.51 -8.54
CA THR A 109 -11.02 16.63 -9.13
C THR A 109 -10.94 16.73 -10.64
N ALA A 110 -11.88 16.09 -11.33
CA ALA A 110 -12.11 16.21 -12.77
C ALA A 110 -13.52 16.73 -13.03
N VAL A 111 -13.72 17.47 -14.12
CA VAL A 111 -15.03 18.06 -14.48
C VAL A 111 -15.67 17.38 -15.69
N ASP A 112 -14.90 16.64 -16.47
CA ASP A 112 -15.40 15.91 -17.64
C ASP A 112 -14.72 14.54 -17.73
N PRO A 113 -15.35 13.48 -17.20
CA PRO A 113 -16.57 13.49 -16.38
C PRO A 113 -16.33 14.10 -14.98
N LEU A 114 -17.42 14.52 -14.30
CA LEU A 114 -17.33 14.99 -12.91
C LEU A 114 -16.96 13.82 -12.00
N ALA A 115 -15.73 13.80 -11.57
CA ALA A 115 -15.15 12.70 -10.79
C ALA A 115 -14.12 13.17 -9.78
N LEU A 116 -13.89 12.34 -8.76
CA LEU A 116 -12.75 12.42 -7.88
C LEU A 116 -11.78 11.28 -8.22
N VAL A 117 -10.53 11.62 -8.47
CA VAL A 117 -9.49 10.68 -8.87
C VAL A 117 -8.44 10.59 -7.77
N ILE A 118 -8.14 9.39 -7.32
CA ILE A 118 -7.10 9.10 -6.35
C ILE A 118 -5.87 8.55 -7.07
N ASP A 119 -4.88 9.40 -7.26
CA ASP A 119 -3.58 8.98 -7.81
C ASP A 119 -2.77 8.30 -6.71
N ILE A 120 -2.35 7.07 -6.93
CA ILE A 120 -1.48 6.32 -6.02
C ILE A 120 -0.11 6.19 -6.65
N THR A 121 0.90 6.75 -5.99
CA THR A 121 2.29 6.57 -6.41
C THR A 121 2.77 5.19 -5.95
N PRO A 122 3.22 4.30 -6.86
CA PRO A 122 3.80 3.03 -6.49
C PRO A 122 4.97 3.20 -5.51
N PRO A 123 5.06 2.36 -4.46
CA PRO A 123 6.10 2.52 -3.46
C PRO A 123 7.48 2.20 -4.05
N GLN A 124 8.49 2.88 -3.55
CA GLN A 124 9.89 2.58 -3.84
C GLN A 124 10.50 1.76 -2.70
N VAL A 125 11.65 1.17 -2.93
CA VAL A 125 12.36 0.35 -1.91
C VAL A 125 12.64 1.13 -0.61
N PHE A 126 12.87 2.44 -0.71
CA PHE A 126 13.12 3.33 0.44
C PHE A 126 11.83 3.72 1.20
N ASP A 127 10.64 3.52 0.60
CA ASP A 127 9.35 3.73 1.26
C ASP A 127 8.97 2.57 2.21
N MET A 128 9.88 1.61 2.37
CA MET A 128 9.68 0.43 3.20
C MET A 128 10.64 0.38 4.37
N GLU A 129 10.10 0.21 5.55
CA GLU A 129 10.84 -0.18 6.74
C GLU A 129 10.69 -1.69 6.93
N VAL A 130 11.81 -2.42 6.89
CA VAL A 130 11.83 -3.88 7.09
C VAL A 130 12.62 -4.20 8.35
N THR A 131 12.02 -4.94 9.26
CA THR A 131 12.65 -5.46 10.45
C THR A 131 12.54 -6.97 10.45
N VAL A 132 13.66 -7.68 10.31
CA VAL A 132 13.72 -9.14 10.41
C VAL A 132 14.12 -9.54 11.82
N ARG A 133 13.28 -10.35 12.45
CA ARG A 133 13.55 -10.90 13.79
C ARG A 133 14.14 -12.31 13.65
N SER A 134 15.32 -12.48 14.21
CA SER A 134 16.00 -13.77 14.25
C SER A 134 16.78 -13.90 15.56
N THR A 135 16.83 -15.12 16.10
CA THR A 135 17.59 -15.43 17.34
C THR A 135 18.48 -16.64 17.12
N GLY A 136 19.61 -16.68 17.81
CA GLY A 136 20.50 -17.84 17.84
C GLY A 136 21.13 -18.21 16.51
N MET A 137 21.06 -19.50 16.13
CA MET A 137 21.66 -20.03 14.90
C MET A 137 21.02 -19.44 13.63
N ALA A 138 19.75 -19.09 13.68
CA ALA A 138 19.04 -18.48 12.56
C ALA A 138 19.64 -17.12 12.17
N ALA A 139 20.04 -16.29 13.13
CA ALA A 139 20.71 -15.01 12.86
C ALA A 139 22.02 -15.19 12.07
N ARG A 140 22.80 -16.26 12.36
CA ARG A 140 24.04 -16.56 11.63
C ARG A 140 23.77 -16.97 10.18
N VAL A 141 22.65 -17.69 9.91
CA VAL A 141 22.26 -18.07 8.56
C VAL A 141 21.94 -16.81 7.74
N LEU A 142 21.10 -15.90 8.27
CA LEU A 142 20.79 -14.64 7.59
C LEU A 142 22.04 -13.80 7.30
N GLY A 143 22.96 -13.68 8.27
CA GLY A 143 24.20 -12.94 8.07
C GLY A 143 25.10 -13.50 6.96
N ARG A 144 25.04 -14.82 6.69
CA ARG A 144 25.79 -15.47 5.61
C ARG A 144 25.13 -15.33 4.23
N LEU A 145 23.80 -15.14 4.18
CA LEU A 145 23.05 -15.01 2.93
C LEU A 145 23.15 -13.61 2.32
N GLY A 146 23.67 -12.64 3.06
CA GLY A 146 23.80 -11.26 2.57
C GLY A 146 22.46 -10.55 2.49
N ASN A 147 22.25 -9.73 1.45
CA ASN A 147 21.16 -8.78 1.32
C ASN A 147 19.75 -9.43 1.14
N VAL A 148 19.32 -10.22 2.13
CA VAL A 148 17.97 -10.82 2.15
C VAL A 148 16.89 -9.75 2.25
N ASP A 149 17.10 -8.74 3.10
CA ASP A 149 16.17 -7.63 3.30
C ASP A 149 15.92 -6.85 2.01
N GLY A 150 16.98 -6.57 1.25
CA GLY A 150 16.87 -5.86 -0.03
C GLY A 150 16.09 -6.65 -1.08
N LYS A 151 16.30 -7.97 -1.15
CA LYS A 151 15.53 -8.82 -2.05
C LYS A 151 14.05 -8.89 -1.64
N ILE A 152 13.75 -9.06 -0.34
CA ILE A 152 12.37 -9.04 0.17
C ILE A 152 11.69 -7.71 -0.16
N ARG A 153 12.35 -6.57 0.08
CA ARG A 153 11.81 -5.26 -0.26
C ARG A 153 11.45 -5.16 -1.73
N LYS A 154 12.36 -5.58 -2.61
CA LYS A 154 12.12 -5.53 -4.06
C LYS A 154 10.91 -6.36 -4.49
N GLU A 155 10.77 -7.56 -3.95
CA GLU A 155 9.65 -8.44 -4.27
C GLU A 155 8.32 -7.92 -3.72
N VAL A 156 8.33 -7.37 -2.50
CA VAL A 156 7.14 -6.73 -1.91
C VAL A 156 6.73 -5.49 -2.70
N VAL A 157 7.69 -4.66 -3.18
CA VAL A 157 7.40 -3.55 -4.10
C VAL A 157 6.73 -4.07 -5.36
N GLY A 158 7.29 -5.13 -5.97
CA GLY A 158 6.73 -5.75 -7.17
C GLY A 158 5.29 -6.21 -6.96
N PHE A 159 5.04 -6.95 -5.89
CA PHE A 159 3.71 -7.43 -5.50
C PHE A 159 2.71 -6.27 -5.32
N ILE A 160 3.08 -5.23 -4.58
CA ILE A 160 2.20 -4.08 -4.35
C ILE A 160 1.93 -3.33 -5.66
N THR A 161 2.97 -3.12 -6.48
CA THR A 161 2.83 -2.45 -7.77
C THR A 161 1.89 -3.21 -8.71
N GLU A 162 2.01 -4.53 -8.75
CA GLU A 162 1.10 -5.39 -9.51
C GLU A 162 -0.33 -5.28 -8.98
N ARG A 163 -0.51 -5.32 -7.66
CA ARG A 163 -1.82 -5.19 -7.01
C ARG A 163 -2.47 -3.83 -7.30
N LEU A 164 -1.71 -2.73 -7.23
CA LEU A 164 -2.20 -1.39 -7.57
C LEU A 164 -2.57 -1.24 -9.05
N ASN A 165 -1.95 -2.01 -9.93
CA ASN A 165 -2.24 -2.01 -11.36
C ASN A 165 -3.41 -2.94 -11.75
N ALA A 166 -3.92 -3.75 -10.83
CA ALA A 166 -5.06 -4.62 -11.08
C ALA A 166 -6.32 -3.80 -11.45
N PRO A 167 -7.19 -4.31 -12.34
CA PRO A 167 -8.36 -3.56 -12.82
C PRO A 167 -9.30 -3.12 -11.71
N ASP A 168 -9.52 -3.95 -10.71
CA ASP A 168 -10.35 -3.66 -9.54
C ASP A 168 -9.76 -2.53 -8.66
N ALA A 169 -8.44 -2.53 -8.46
CA ALA A 169 -7.75 -1.46 -7.76
C ALA A 169 -7.87 -0.14 -8.53
N LYS A 170 -7.63 -0.14 -9.84
CA LYS A 170 -7.80 1.05 -10.69
C LYS A 170 -9.23 1.57 -10.70
N ALA A 171 -10.22 0.69 -10.75
CA ALA A 171 -11.62 1.10 -10.66
C ALA A 171 -11.94 1.78 -9.31
N ALA A 172 -11.35 1.30 -8.22
CA ALA A 172 -11.54 1.88 -6.89
C ALA A 172 -10.88 3.27 -6.71
N THR A 173 -9.99 3.69 -7.63
CA THR A 173 -9.34 5.01 -7.57
C THR A 173 -10.13 6.13 -8.25
N VAL A 174 -11.24 5.81 -8.91
CA VAL A 174 -12.10 6.80 -9.57
C VAL A 174 -13.49 6.77 -8.96
N ILE A 175 -13.92 7.88 -8.37
CA ILE A 175 -15.25 8.06 -7.82
C ILE A 175 -16.04 8.92 -8.80
N ASP A 176 -16.92 8.29 -9.57
CA ASP A 176 -17.81 8.97 -10.53
C ASP A 176 -18.94 9.68 -9.77
N ILE A 177 -18.78 10.98 -9.57
CA ILE A 177 -19.75 11.81 -8.86
C ILE A 177 -21.01 12.00 -9.70
N ALA A 178 -20.87 12.14 -11.02
CA ALA A 178 -22.00 12.35 -11.92
C ALA A 178 -22.99 11.19 -11.83
N THR A 179 -22.52 9.96 -11.94
CA THR A 179 -23.34 8.75 -11.80
C THR A 179 -24.04 8.67 -10.44
N HIS A 180 -23.35 9.05 -9.35
CA HIS A 180 -23.95 9.06 -8.01
C HIS A 180 -25.08 10.11 -7.89
N ILE A 181 -24.89 11.29 -8.45
CA ILE A 181 -25.93 12.33 -8.48
C ILE A 181 -27.14 11.85 -9.28
N GLU A 182 -26.94 11.25 -10.47
CA GLU A 182 -28.01 10.70 -11.27
C GLU A 182 -28.80 9.60 -10.56
N ALA A 183 -28.13 8.75 -9.80
CA ALA A 183 -28.77 7.69 -9.03
C ALA A 183 -29.74 8.23 -7.99
N VAL A 184 -29.38 9.34 -7.31
CA VAL A 184 -30.24 10.01 -6.32
C VAL A 184 -31.48 10.63 -6.97
N TRP A 185 -31.35 11.21 -8.19
CA TRP A 185 -32.49 11.83 -8.88
C TRP A 185 -33.47 10.81 -9.52
N LYS A 186 -33.03 9.57 -9.70
CA LYS A 186 -33.86 8.49 -10.27
C LYS A 186 -34.53 7.62 -9.19
N SER A 187 -34.23 7.85 -7.92
CA SER A 187 -34.83 7.14 -6.77
C SER A 187 -36.04 7.90 -6.23
#